data_9036e23cf4b65a4b78a13cf5eb8738ae
#
_entry.id   9036e23cf4b65a4b78a13cf5eb8738ae
#
_cell.length_a   1.000
_cell.length_b   1.000
_cell.length_c   1.000
_cell.angle_alpha   90.00
_cell.angle_beta   90.00
_cell.angle_gamma   90.00
#
_symmetry.space_group_name_H-M   'P 1'
#
loop_
_entity.id
_entity.type
_entity.pdbx_description
1 polymer ?
#
loop_
_entity_poly.entity_id
_entity_poly.type
_entity_poly.pdbx_seq_one_letter_code
_entity_poly.pdbx_strand_id
1 'polypeptide(L)'
;MKLKTKEDIGAPIEYVFGAVSDFETFQRQALRRGAEVARLDTLDQPGVGVAWDIAFGFRGKRRQVQIELIEYEPPTRMLFDSRMTGMTGQLAVELMALSKTRTRLILELELVPENLSARLLVQSLKLARGAIDKRAQVRVADWAKGVEDRYTKMV
;
A
#
# COMPACT_ATOMS: atom_id res chain seq x y z
N MET A 1 -14.25 2.30 -7.53
CA MET A 1 -14.26 1.20 -6.53
C MET A 1 -13.37 1.59 -5.37
N LYS A 2 -13.91 1.55 -4.17
CA LYS A 2 -13.14 1.83 -2.96
C LYS A 2 -12.99 0.57 -2.11
N LEU A 3 -11.77 0.33 -1.64
CA LEU A 3 -11.42 -0.73 -0.71
C LEU A 3 -10.80 -0.08 0.52
N LYS A 4 -11.26 -0.48 1.70
CA LYS A 4 -10.76 0.09 2.95
C LYS A 4 -10.48 -1.03 3.94
N THR A 5 -9.35 -0.95 4.62
CA THR A 5 -9.02 -1.84 5.73
C THR A 5 -8.36 -1.05 6.85
N LYS A 6 -8.46 -1.54 8.07
CA LYS A 6 -7.81 -0.94 9.22
C LYS A 6 -7.32 -2.01 10.18
N GLU A 7 -6.26 -1.69 10.90
CA GLU A 7 -5.63 -2.61 11.84
C GLU A 7 -5.01 -1.83 12.98
N ASP A 8 -5.16 -2.33 14.21
CA ASP A 8 -4.52 -1.74 15.38
C ASP A 8 -3.18 -2.45 15.65
N ILE A 9 -2.15 -1.66 15.90
CA ILE A 9 -0.77 -2.12 16.04
C ILE A 9 -0.23 -1.68 17.40
N GLY A 10 0.29 -2.62 18.17
CA GLY A 10 0.87 -2.36 19.49
C GLY A 10 2.28 -1.76 19.42
N ALA A 11 2.39 -0.57 18.82
CA ALA A 11 3.63 0.19 18.68
C ALA A 11 3.32 1.68 18.58
N PRO A 12 4.27 2.56 18.95
CA PRO A 12 4.11 4.01 18.81
C PRO A 12 3.97 4.44 17.35
N ILE A 13 3.26 5.54 17.14
CA ILE A 13 2.95 6.05 15.79
C ILE A 13 4.22 6.31 14.96
N GLU A 14 5.28 6.85 15.57
CA GLU A 14 6.54 7.11 14.87
C GLU A 14 7.20 5.82 14.38
N TYR A 15 7.14 4.77 15.19
CA TYR A 15 7.67 3.46 14.81
C TYR A 15 6.88 2.86 13.66
N VAL A 16 5.55 2.90 13.75
CA VAL A 16 4.66 2.39 12.68
C VAL A 16 4.86 3.19 11.40
N PHE A 17 4.97 4.51 11.50
CA PHE A 17 5.22 5.34 10.31
C PHE A 17 6.55 4.99 9.63
N GLY A 18 7.60 4.76 10.41
CA GLY A 18 8.87 4.27 9.89
C GLY A 18 8.72 2.95 9.15
N ALA A 19 7.89 2.04 9.66
CA ALA A 19 7.63 0.75 9.01
C ALA A 19 6.82 0.90 7.72
N VAL A 20 5.78 1.74 7.67
CA VAL A 20 5.00 1.95 6.43
C VAL A 20 5.77 2.74 5.38
N SER A 21 6.78 3.49 5.75
CA SER A 21 7.66 4.23 4.84
C SER A 21 8.97 3.52 4.54
N ASP A 22 9.15 2.28 4.98
CA ASP A 22 10.30 1.45 4.64
C ASP A 22 10.12 0.84 3.23
N PHE A 23 10.29 1.68 2.24
CA PHE A 23 10.02 1.35 0.84
C PHE A 23 10.96 0.26 0.31
N GLU A 24 12.19 0.22 0.78
CA GLU A 24 13.14 -0.83 0.35
C GLU A 24 12.65 -2.22 0.74
N THR A 25 12.08 -2.39 1.93
CA THR A 25 11.51 -3.65 2.36
C THR A 25 10.33 -4.05 1.49
N PHE A 26 9.42 -3.13 1.17
CA PHE A 26 8.29 -3.39 0.28
C PHE A 26 8.75 -3.75 -1.14
N GLN A 27 9.78 -3.07 -1.66
CA GLN A 27 10.36 -3.40 -2.97
C GLN A 27 10.89 -4.83 -2.98
N ARG A 28 11.63 -5.23 -1.97
CA ARG A 28 12.14 -6.61 -1.86
C ARG A 28 11.03 -7.64 -1.81
N GLN A 29 9.96 -7.36 -1.07
CA GLN A 29 8.80 -8.26 -0.99
C GLN A 29 8.10 -8.40 -2.33
N ALA A 30 7.95 -7.31 -3.08
CA ALA A 30 7.36 -7.34 -4.41
C ALA A 30 8.22 -8.18 -5.37
N LEU A 31 9.53 -8.02 -5.33
CA LEU A 31 10.46 -8.81 -6.13
C LEU A 31 10.36 -10.31 -5.81
N ARG A 32 10.26 -10.67 -4.54
CA ARG A 32 10.08 -12.07 -4.12
C ARG A 32 8.78 -12.68 -4.62
N ARG A 33 7.77 -11.88 -4.86
CA ARG A 33 6.47 -12.32 -5.41
C ARG A 33 6.44 -12.33 -6.93
N GLY A 34 7.57 -12.06 -7.58
CA GLY A 34 7.70 -12.13 -9.03
C GLY A 34 7.43 -10.82 -9.76
N ALA A 35 7.22 -9.71 -9.05
CA ALA A 35 7.11 -8.41 -9.68
C ALA A 35 8.48 -7.88 -10.10
N GLU A 36 8.50 -7.09 -11.17
CA GLU A 36 9.67 -6.28 -11.54
C GLU A 36 9.43 -4.88 -11.02
N VAL A 37 10.42 -4.33 -10.30
CA VAL A 37 10.30 -3.02 -9.66
C VAL A 37 11.47 -2.15 -10.08
N ALA A 38 11.20 -1.00 -10.68
CA ALA A 38 12.19 0.00 -11.02
C ALA A 38 11.89 1.30 -10.27
N ARG A 39 12.90 1.81 -9.58
CA ARG A 39 12.80 3.11 -8.93
C ARG A 39 12.96 4.21 -9.98
N LEU A 40 12.05 5.20 -9.98
CA LEU A 40 12.04 6.29 -10.98
C LEU A 40 12.66 7.59 -10.47
N ASP A 41 12.91 7.70 -9.17
CA ASP A 41 13.49 8.88 -8.55
C ASP A 41 14.90 8.61 -8.01
N THR A 42 15.57 9.67 -7.55
CA THR A 42 16.92 9.61 -6.97
C THR A 42 16.96 10.07 -5.53
N LEU A 43 15.81 10.09 -4.85
CA LEU A 43 15.72 10.55 -3.46
C LEU A 43 16.36 9.55 -2.51
N ASP A 44 17.16 10.05 -1.56
CA ASP A 44 17.82 9.24 -0.55
C ASP A 44 16.90 8.91 0.62
N GLN A 45 15.94 9.78 0.89
CA GLN A 45 15.01 9.66 2.01
C GLN A 45 13.57 9.57 1.50
N PRO A 46 12.66 8.90 2.24
CA PRO A 46 11.24 8.95 1.93
C PRO A 46 10.72 10.39 1.88
N GLY A 47 9.89 10.69 0.89
CA GLY A 47 9.30 12.01 0.71
C GLY A 47 8.55 12.10 -0.60
N VAL A 48 7.88 13.24 -0.80
CA VAL A 48 7.14 13.52 -2.04
C VAL A 48 8.07 13.40 -3.23
N GLY A 49 7.61 12.70 -4.26
CA GLY A 49 8.39 12.46 -5.49
C GLY A 49 8.98 11.06 -5.58
N VAL A 50 9.00 10.28 -4.48
CA VAL A 50 9.37 8.86 -4.55
C VAL A 50 8.41 8.17 -5.52
N ALA A 51 8.96 7.43 -6.48
CA ALA A 51 8.17 6.84 -7.56
C ALA A 51 8.74 5.51 -8.04
N TRP A 52 7.85 4.67 -8.53
CA TRP A 52 8.18 3.32 -9.03
C TRP A 52 7.47 3.03 -10.34
N ASP A 53 8.12 2.18 -11.15
CA ASP A 53 7.51 1.48 -12.27
C ASP A 53 7.50 0.00 -11.90
N ILE A 54 6.31 -0.61 -11.83
CA ILE A 54 6.14 -1.97 -11.37
C ILE A 54 5.43 -2.78 -12.44
N ALA A 55 6.01 -3.94 -12.81
CA ALA A 55 5.39 -4.89 -13.71
C ALA A 55 5.07 -6.19 -12.95
N PHE A 56 3.86 -6.70 -13.14
CA PHE A 56 3.37 -7.88 -12.43
C PHE A 56 2.35 -8.63 -13.26
N GLY A 57 2.17 -9.93 -12.93
CA GLY A 57 1.13 -10.75 -13.53
C GLY A 57 -0.16 -10.70 -12.70
N PHE A 58 -1.29 -10.49 -13.37
CA PHE A 58 -2.59 -10.53 -12.73
C PHE A 58 -3.66 -10.99 -13.71
N ARG A 59 -4.41 -12.04 -13.34
CA ARG A 59 -5.46 -12.63 -14.17
C ARG A 59 -4.98 -13.04 -15.56
N GLY A 60 -3.83 -13.71 -15.61
CA GLY A 60 -3.24 -14.25 -16.84
C GLY A 60 -2.65 -13.21 -17.78
N LYS A 61 -2.55 -11.96 -17.35
CA LYS A 61 -2.01 -10.86 -18.15
C LYS A 61 -0.92 -10.14 -17.37
N ARG A 62 0.17 -9.78 -18.07
CA ARG A 62 1.20 -8.92 -17.50
C ARG A 62 0.71 -7.48 -17.51
N ARG A 63 0.84 -6.82 -16.36
CA ARG A 63 0.38 -5.45 -16.17
C ARG A 63 1.51 -4.58 -15.66
N GLN A 64 1.43 -3.29 -15.96
CA GLN A 64 2.41 -2.31 -15.54
C GLN A 64 1.72 -1.15 -14.87
N VAL A 65 2.25 -0.72 -13.73
CA VAL A 65 1.72 0.41 -12.98
C VAL A 65 2.86 1.34 -12.58
N GLN A 66 2.60 2.65 -12.69
CA GLN A 66 3.47 3.68 -12.13
C GLN A 66 2.85 4.20 -10.85
N ILE A 67 3.64 4.29 -9.79
CA ILE A 67 3.19 4.74 -8.47
C ILE A 67 4.08 5.89 -8.03
N GLU A 68 3.48 6.96 -7.52
CA GLU A 68 4.18 8.12 -7.01
C GLU A 68 3.63 8.54 -5.66
N LEU A 69 4.51 8.84 -4.72
CA LEU A 69 4.15 9.42 -3.43
C LEU A 69 3.92 10.92 -3.61
N ILE A 70 2.68 11.37 -3.47
CA ILE A 70 2.28 12.76 -3.72
C ILE A 70 1.99 13.56 -2.47
N GLU A 71 1.71 12.92 -1.34
CA GLU A 71 1.62 13.54 -0.03
C GLU A 71 2.42 12.73 1.00
N TYR A 72 3.18 13.43 1.82
CA TYR A 72 4.02 12.80 2.84
C TYR A 72 4.01 13.67 4.09
N GLU A 73 3.27 13.25 5.11
CA GLU A 73 3.06 14.00 6.35
C GLU A 73 3.37 13.12 7.56
N PRO A 74 4.66 12.95 7.90
CA PRO A 74 5.03 12.18 9.09
C PRO A 74 4.46 12.80 10.37
N PRO A 75 3.98 12.00 11.32
CA PRO A 75 3.88 10.55 11.31
C PRO A 75 2.47 10.04 10.97
N THR A 76 1.64 10.81 10.25
CA THR A 76 0.20 10.57 10.16
C THR A 76 -0.30 10.14 8.80
N ARG A 77 0.38 10.53 7.70
CA ARG A 77 -0.26 10.35 6.39
C ARG A 77 0.72 10.22 5.24
N MET A 78 0.37 9.34 4.31
CA MET A 78 0.94 9.29 2.96
C MET A 78 -0.18 9.11 1.95
N LEU A 79 -0.02 9.68 0.77
CA LEU A 79 -0.93 9.47 -0.36
C LEU A 79 -0.12 9.11 -1.60
N PHE A 80 -0.48 7.98 -2.21
CA PHE A 80 0.13 7.50 -3.44
C PHE A 80 -0.85 7.62 -4.59
N ASP A 81 -0.36 8.15 -5.71
CA ASP A 81 -1.05 8.09 -7.00
C ASP A 81 -0.55 6.88 -7.77
N SER A 82 -1.44 6.24 -8.53
CA SER A 82 -1.07 5.15 -9.42
C SER A 82 -1.70 5.31 -10.80
N ARG A 83 -0.98 4.89 -11.82
CA ARG A 83 -1.45 4.91 -13.21
C ARG A 83 -1.15 3.61 -13.90
N MET A 84 -2.20 3.06 -14.52
CA MET A 84 -2.13 1.91 -15.41
C MET A 84 -2.82 2.29 -16.73
N THR A 85 -2.62 1.49 -17.77
CA THR A 85 -3.40 1.67 -19.00
C THR A 85 -4.88 1.57 -18.71
N GLY A 86 -5.60 2.68 -18.93
CA GLY A 86 -7.05 2.76 -18.76
C GLY A 86 -7.56 2.83 -17.33
N MET A 87 -6.68 2.98 -16.35
CA MET A 87 -7.12 3.04 -14.94
C MET A 87 -6.17 3.89 -14.09
N THR A 88 -6.72 4.71 -13.22
CA THR A 88 -5.98 5.41 -12.17
C THR A 88 -6.38 4.87 -10.80
N GLY A 89 -5.54 5.11 -9.82
CA GLY A 89 -5.82 4.73 -8.43
C GLY A 89 -5.15 5.67 -7.47
N GLN A 90 -5.68 5.70 -6.24
CA GLN A 90 -5.05 6.39 -5.12
C GLN A 90 -5.07 5.48 -3.91
N LEU A 91 -3.94 5.42 -3.22
CA LEU A 91 -3.82 4.73 -1.93
C LEU A 91 -3.52 5.76 -0.86
N ALA A 92 -4.44 5.92 0.09
CA ALA A 92 -4.22 6.72 1.28
C ALA A 92 -3.78 5.81 2.44
N VAL A 93 -2.71 6.19 3.09
CA VAL A 93 -2.20 5.55 4.30
C VAL A 93 -2.33 6.55 5.43
N GLU A 94 -3.13 6.23 6.44
CA GLU A 94 -3.35 7.10 7.58
C GLU A 94 -3.03 6.37 8.88
N LEU A 95 -2.36 7.05 9.79
CA LEU A 95 -2.06 6.55 11.12
C LEU A 95 -2.70 7.45 12.17
N MET A 96 -3.32 6.82 13.16
CA MET A 96 -3.92 7.50 14.31
C MET A 96 -3.34 6.91 15.59
N ALA A 97 -2.70 7.74 16.41
CA ALA A 97 -2.24 7.31 17.71
C ALA A 97 -3.45 7.07 18.63
N LEU A 98 -3.62 5.84 19.10
CA LEU A 98 -4.64 5.50 20.08
C LEU A 98 -4.13 5.68 21.50
N SER A 99 -2.82 5.50 21.67
CA SER A 99 -2.07 5.74 22.90
C SER A 99 -0.60 5.94 22.55
N LYS A 100 0.26 6.11 23.52
CA LYS A 100 1.72 6.22 23.31
C LYS A 100 2.33 4.95 22.71
N THR A 101 1.68 3.81 22.86
CA THR A 101 2.19 2.50 22.42
C THR A 101 1.23 1.76 21.51
N ARG A 102 0.21 2.42 21.00
CA ARG A 102 -0.79 1.79 20.14
C ARG A 102 -1.23 2.74 19.04
N THR A 103 -1.24 2.24 17.81
CA THR A 103 -1.54 3.01 16.59
C THR A 103 -2.55 2.28 15.73
N ARG A 104 -3.50 3.02 15.16
CA ARG A 104 -4.41 2.50 14.15
C ARG A 104 -3.90 2.84 12.77
N LEU A 105 -3.72 1.83 11.94
CA LEU A 105 -3.42 1.96 10.53
C LEU A 105 -4.73 1.90 9.75
N ILE A 106 -4.95 2.85 8.85
CA ILE A 106 -6.10 2.90 7.94
C ILE A 106 -5.56 2.98 6.52
N LEU A 107 -5.96 2.02 5.68
CA LEU A 107 -5.63 1.99 4.27
C LEU A 107 -6.91 2.15 3.46
N GLU A 108 -6.90 3.05 2.49
CA GLU A 108 -8.01 3.23 1.55
C GLU A 108 -7.48 3.31 0.13
N LEU A 109 -7.94 2.38 -0.70
CA LEU A 109 -7.60 2.32 -2.11
C LEU A 109 -8.82 2.67 -2.93
N GLU A 110 -8.68 3.64 -3.84
CA GLU A 110 -9.70 3.99 -4.82
C GLU A 110 -9.19 3.70 -6.22
N LEU A 111 -9.96 2.94 -7.00
CA LEU A 111 -9.67 2.61 -8.40
C LEU A 111 -10.71 3.27 -9.30
N VAL A 112 -10.25 3.99 -10.32
CA VAL A 112 -11.10 4.72 -11.27
C VAL A 112 -10.81 4.21 -12.68
N PRO A 113 -11.72 3.44 -13.28
CA PRO A 113 -11.57 2.99 -14.67
C PRO A 113 -11.81 4.14 -15.64
N GLU A 114 -10.99 4.21 -16.72
CA GLU A 114 -11.06 5.26 -17.74
C GLU A 114 -11.44 4.75 -19.12
N ASN A 115 -11.50 3.43 -19.30
CA ASN A 115 -11.91 2.81 -20.57
C ASN A 115 -12.79 1.57 -20.31
N LEU A 116 -13.34 1.00 -21.37
CA LEU A 116 -14.25 -0.14 -21.27
C LEU A 116 -13.56 -1.37 -20.67
N SER A 117 -12.36 -1.68 -21.12
CA SER A 117 -11.60 -2.83 -20.60
C SER A 117 -11.38 -2.72 -19.08
N ALA A 118 -10.98 -1.54 -18.60
CA ALA A 118 -10.79 -1.31 -17.18
C ALA A 118 -12.11 -1.35 -16.40
N ARG A 119 -13.21 -0.87 -16.99
CA ARG A 119 -14.54 -0.97 -16.38
C ARG A 119 -14.95 -2.41 -16.19
N LEU A 120 -14.71 -3.26 -17.17
CA LEU A 120 -14.99 -4.69 -17.08
C LEU A 120 -14.14 -5.36 -16.00
N LEU A 121 -12.86 -4.98 -15.90
CA LEU A 121 -11.98 -5.46 -14.84
C LEU A 121 -12.51 -5.06 -13.47
N VAL A 122 -12.88 -3.80 -13.27
CA VAL A 122 -13.43 -3.31 -12.00
C VAL A 122 -14.74 -4.02 -11.65
N GLN A 123 -15.63 -4.27 -12.61
CA GLN A 123 -16.85 -5.04 -12.37
C GLN A 123 -16.53 -6.46 -11.89
N SER A 124 -15.54 -7.09 -12.50
CA SER A 124 -15.04 -8.40 -12.09
C SER A 124 -14.48 -8.38 -10.65
N LEU A 125 -13.73 -7.33 -10.30
CA LEU A 125 -13.21 -7.16 -8.94
C LEU A 125 -14.34 -6.95 -7.92
N LYS A 126 -15.38 -6.20 -8.28
CA LYS A 126 -16.54 -5.99 -7.42
C LYS A 126 -17.29 -7.31 -7.10
N LEU A 127 -17.36 -8.21 -8.06
CA LEU A 127 -17.95 -9.54 -7.83
C LEU A 127 -17.11 -10.38 -6.84
N ALA A 128 -15.79 -10.17 -6.82
CA ALA A 128 -14.89 -10.87 -5.92
C ALA A 128 -14.57 -10.06 -4.66
N ARG A 129 -15.29 -8.98 -4.38
CA ARG A 129 -14.98 -8.02 -3.32
C ARG A 129 -14.78 -8.68 -1.95
N GLY A 130 -15.66 -9.59 -1.57
CA GLY A 130 -15.55 -10.28 -0.28
C GLY A 130 -14.24 -11.04 -0.12
N ALA A 131 -13.81 -11.75 -1.15
CA ALA A 131 -12.56 -12.49 -1.14
C ALA A 131 -11.35 -11.55 -1.14
N ILE A 132 -11.42 -10.44 -1.88
CA ILE A 132 -10.35 -9.44 -1.93
C ILE A 132 -10.20 -8.75 -0.57
N ASP A 133 -11.30 -8.31 0.03
CA ASP A 133 -11.29 -7.67 1.36
C ASP A 133 -10.70 -8.61 2.41
N LYS A 134 -11.09 -9.88 2.39
CA LYS A 134 -10.58 -10.87 3.34
C LYS A 134 -9.08 -11.09 3.20
N ARG A 135 -8.58 -11.21 1.98
CA ARG A 135 -7.14 -11.36 1.72
C ARG A 135 -6.36 -10.12 2.16
N ALA A 136 -6.88 -8.94 1.88
CA ALA A 136 -6.26 -7.69 2.29
C ALA A 136 -6.18 -7.59 3.82
N GLN A 137 -7.27 -7.90 4.52
CA GLN A 137 -7.31 -7.90 5.98
C GLN A 137 -6.28 -8.86 6.58
N VAL A 138 -6.19 -10.08 6.06
CA VAL A 138 -5.22 -11.07 6.55
C VAL A 138 -3.78 -10.59 6.34
N ARG A 139 -3.46 -10.06 5.17
CA ARG A 139 -2.11 -9.56 4.87
C ARG A 139 -1.73 -8.37 5.73
N VAL A 140 -2.65 -7.44 5.91
CA VAL A 140 -2.41 -6.26 6.75
C VAL A 140 -2.26 -6.67 8.21
N ALA A 141 -3.08 -7.59 8.70
CA ALA A 141 -2.97 -8.12 10.06
C ALA A 141 -1.62 -8.82 10.29
N ASP A 142 -1.16 -9.64 9.34
CA ASP A 142 0.13 -10.32 9.42
C ASP A 142 1.29 -9.32 9.44
N TRP A 143 1.23 -8.32 8.57
CA TRP A 143 2.23 -7.25 8.54
C TRP A 143 2.24 -6.46 9.86
N ALA A 144 1.07 -6.09 10.36
CA ALA A 144 0.91 -5.37 11.62
C ALA A 144 1.50 -6.15 12.79
N LYS A 145 1.24 -7.46 12.85
CA LYS A 145 1.82 -8.32 13.87
C LYS A 145 3.34 -8.36 13.78
N GLY A 146 3.90 -8.41 12.59
CA GLY A 146 5.34 -8.36 12.39
C GLY A 146 5.96 -7.06 12.89
N VAL A 147 5.31 -5.92 12.65
CA VAL A 147 5.74 -4.61 13.16
C VAL A 147 5.72 -4.61 14.69
N GLU A 148 4.62 -5.05 15.27
CA GLU A 148 4.44 -5.14 16.71
C GLU A 148 5.48 -6.03 17.37
N ASP A 149 5.76 -7.20 16.80
CA ASP A 149 6.75 -8.13 17.33
C ASP A 149 8.16 -7.53 17.27
N ARG A 150 8.53 -6.86 16.19
CA ARG A 150 9.84 -6.19 16.09
C ARG A 150 9.97 -5.06 17.10
N TYR A 151 8.93 -4.29 17.31
CA TYR A 151 8.94 -3.24 18.33
C TYR A 151 9.11 -3.83 19.73
N THR A 152 8.37 -4.86 20.05
CA THR A 152 8.43 -5.54 21.36
C THR A 152 9.84 -6.07 21.66
N LYS A 153 10.54 -6.57 20.63
CA LYS A 153 11.92 -7.06 20.79
C LYS A 153 12.95 -5.96 21.01
N MET A 154 12.64 -4.73 20.60
CA MET A 154 13.52 -3.57 20.75
C MET A 154 13.50 -2.99 22.17
N VAL A 155 12.40 -3.15 22.88
CA VAL A 155 12.15 -2.49 24.18
C VAL A 155 12.24 -3.42 25.35
#